data_f02d4f28dfc2fb30ab927d2148333de9
#
_entry.id   f02d4f28dfc2fb30ab927d2148333de9
#
_cell.length_a   1.000
_cell.length_b   1.000
_cell.length_c   1.000
_cell.angle_alpha   90.00
_cell.angle_beta   90.00
_cell.angle_gamma   90.00
#
_symmetry.space_group_name_H-M   'P 1'
#
loop_
_entity.id
_entity.type
_entity.pdbx_description
1 polymer ?
#
loop_
_entity_poly.entity_id
_entity_poly.type
_entity_poly.pdbx_seq_one_letter_code
_entity_poly.pdbx_strand_id
1 'polypeptide(L)'
;MSIFVILGLLVCIIEAQGPSAVTPVFVQKGGDVLLKVDADVPEDFFFVEWYVNKTTNLARFRPGRKPSVSQGYTERIEFPEKKYSVKLKNLQEADRGVYTARLVLDQGDRTLAQYNVIVQDPVSPVELTVISVDSRSSECDLTVTCRTQDSHINSTLRCDNQTCSQEGGEQSEVTTSGASLRIYLSNGSIICNHSNQVSRTKNIKMREHFCLQPHGPESPPAGISVCLLKIVVFSAGLIIMVSAVITVHLMEKLKKNK
;
A
#
# COMPACT_ATOMS: atom_id res chain seq x y z
N MET A 1 39.46 -5.16 44.46
CA MET A 1 38.46 -6.08 43.96
C MET A 1 37.66 -5.35 42.84
N SER A 2 38.09 -5.37 41.60
CA SER A 2 37.21 -4.82 40.53
C SER A 2 37.77 -4.93 39.12
N ILE A 3 39.06 -5.03 38.86
CA ILE A 3 39.58 -5.08 37.48
C ILE A 3 39.45 -6.47 36.86
N PHE A 4 39.57 -7.52 37.67
CA PHE A 4 39.44 -8.92 37.21
C PHE A 4 37.99 -9.35 36.89
N VAL A 5 37.00 -8.70 37.50
CA VAL A 5 35.56 -8.98 37.22
C VAL A 5 35.13 -8.34 35.90
N ILE A 6 35.70 -7.18 35.54
CA ILE A 6 35.38 -6.50 34.27
C ILE A 6 36.06 -7.20 33.08
N LEU A 7 37.24 -7.78 33.25
CA LEU A 7 37.91 -8.58 32.21
C LEU A 7 37.21 -9.90 31.94
N GLY A 8 36.61 -10.50 32.98
CA GLY A 8 35.81 -11.74 32.84
C GLY A 8 34.48 -11.58 32.12
N LEU A 9 33.87 -10.38 32.13
CA LEU A 9 32.64 -10.07 31.44
C LEU A 9 32.84 -9.72 29.96
N LEU A 10 34.05 -9.34 29.54
CA LEU A 10 34.39 -9.01 28.16
C LEU A 10 34.75 -10.23 27.30
N VAL A 11 34.99 -11.38 27.90
CA VAL A 11 35.37 -12.61 27.17
C VAL A 11 34.17 -13.53 26.84
N CYS A 12 33.00 -13.22 27.36
CA CYS A 12 31.78 -14.01 27.06
C CYS A 12 30.97 -13.53 25.85
N ILE A 13 31.48 -12.63 25.00
CA ILE A 13 30.92 -12.31 23.69
C ILE A 13 31.76 -12.99 22.60
N ILE A 14 32.12 -14.23 22.76
CA ILE A 14 32.59 -15.08 21.68
C ILE A 14 31.39 -15.95 21.31
N GLU A 15 30.62 -15.44 20.32
CA GLU A 15 30.10 -16.15 19.19
C GLU A 15 29.77 -17.63 19.43
N ALA A 16 28.61 -17.87 20.02
CA ALA A 16 27.83 -19.01 19.59
C ALA A 16 27.40 -18.70 18.14
N GLN A 17 28.21 -19.01 17.16
CA GLN A 17 27.73 -19.33 15.81
C GLN A 17 26.92 -20.61 15.97
N GLY A 18 25.69 -20.42 16.48
CA GLY A 18 24.67 -21.43 16.44
C GLY A 18 24.43 -21.88 15.00
N PRO A 19 23.73 -23.00 14.76
CA PRO A 19 23.42 -23.49 13.43
C PRO A 19 22.81 -22.33 12.63
N SER A 20 23.35 -22.09 11.45
CA SER A 20 23.01 -21.01 10.54
C SER A 20 21.50 -20.70 10.61
N ALA A 21 21.15 -19.56 11.19
CA ALA A 21 19.74 -19.23 11.41
C ALA A 21 19.02 -19.19 10.06
N VAL A 22 17.90 -19.88 9.96
CA VAL A 22 17.10 -19.92 8.73
C VAL A 22 16.52 -18.53 8.48
N THR A 23 16.89 -17.89 7.41
CA THR A 23 16.45 -16.54 7.05
C THR A 23 15.10 -16.62 6.33
N PRO A 24 14.02 -16.03 6.85
CA PRO A 24 12.75 -15.97 6.14
C PRO A 24 12.84 -14.99 4.96
N VAL A 25 12.35 -15.41 3.80
CA VAL A 25 12.27 -14.57 2.60
C VAL A 25 10.86 -14.68 2.02
N PHE A 26 10.19 -13.53 1.95
CA PHE A 26 8.85 -13.44 1.37
C PHE A 26 8.94 -13.02 -0.09
N VAL A 27 8.24 -13.75 -0.94
CA VAL A 27 8.24 -13.50 -2.39
C VAL A 27 6.81 -13.49 -2.90
N GLN A 28 6.49 -12.51 -3.72
CA GLN A 28 5.20 -12.49 -4.41
C GLN A 28 5.16 -13.61 -5.43
N LYS A 29 4.05 -14.32 -5.52
CA LYS A 29 3.80 -15.34 -6.55
C LYS A 29 4.07 -14.79 -7.96
N GLY A 30 4.82 -15.53 -8.73
CA GLY A 30 5.33 -15.09 -10.03
C GLY A 30 6.59 -14.22 -9.98
N GLY A 31 7.03 -13.81 -8.78
CA GLY A 31 8.28 -13.06 -8.60
C GLY A 31 9.52 -13.92 -8.56
N ASP A 32 10.66 -13.28 -8.43
CA ASP A 32 11.99 -13.90 -8.39
C ASP A 32 12.59 -13.78 -6.99
N VAL A 33 13.45 -14.72 -6.63
CA VAL A 33 14.24 -14.68 -5.39
C VAL A 33 15.72 -14.87 -5.66
N LEU A 34 16.54 -14.05 -4.99
CA LEU A 34 18.00 -14.21 -4.98
C LEU A 34 18.44 -14.82 -3.65
N LEU A 35 18.95 -16.05 -3.70
CA LEU A 35 19.48 -16.78 -2.56
C LEU A 35 21.01 -16.65 -2.58
N LYS A 36 21.57 -15.87 -1.67
CA LYS A 36 22.99 -15.55 -1.63
C LYS A 36 23.77 -16.52 -0.77
N VAL A 37 25.01 -16.72 -1.13
CA VAL A 37 26.04 -17.32 -0.26
C VAL A 37 27.03 -16.24 0.10
N ASP A 38 27.07 -15.86 1.38
CA ASP A 38 27.98 -14.84 1.91
C ASP A 38 29.17 -15.45 2.68
N ALA A 39 29.18 -16.78 2.80
CA ALA A 39 30.24 -17.51 3.50
C ALA A 39 31.45 -17.76 2.58
N ASP A 40 32.62 -17.76 3.19
CA ASP A 40 33.86 -18.16 2.50
C ASP A 40 33.87 -19.65 2.21
N VAL A 41 34.25 -19.98 0.96
CA VAL A 41 34.39 -21.34 0.49
C VAL A 41 35.88 -21.60 0.24
N PRO A 42 36.52 -22.59 0.90
CA PRO A 42 37.90 -22.94 0.67
C PRO A 42 38.10 -23.42 -0.78
N GLU A 43 39.34 -23.43 -1.25
CA GLU A 43 39.65 -23.87 -2.62
C GLU A 43 39.48 -25.39 -2.79
N ASP A 44 39.79 -26.16 -1.74
CA ASP A 44 39.67 -27.63 -1.74
C ASP A 44 38.27 -28.05 -1.25
N PHE A 45 37.35 -28.21 -2.18
CA PHE A 45 36.03 -28.73 -1.93
C PHE A 45 35.57 -29.66 -3.06
N PHE A 46 34.65 -30.60 -2.75
CA PHE A 46 34.07 -31.45 -3.76
C PHE A 46 33.01 -30.72 -4.58
N PHE A 47 32.06 -30.09 -3.91
CA PHE A 47 31.01 -29.27 -4.53
C PHE A 47 30.26 -28.42 -3.51
N VAL A 48 29.63 -27.37 -4.01
CA VAL A 48 28.55 -26.64 -3.34
C VAL A 48 27.25 -27.02 -4.01
N GLU A 49 26.23 -27.36 -3.24
CA GLU A 49 24.92 -27.67 -3.78
C GLU A 49 23.80 -26.93 -3.08
N TRP A 50 22.82 -26.56 -3.86
CA TRP A 50 21.54 -26.07 -3.38
C TRP A 50 20.50 -27.18 -3.44
N TYR A 51 19.74 -27.34 -2.37
CA TYR A 51 18.60 -28.23 -2.31
C TYR A 51 17.45 -27.59 -1.56
N VAL A 52 16.22 -28.04 -1.84
CA VAL A 52 14.99 -27.62 -1.17
C VAL A 52 14.40 -28.77 -0.37
N ASN A 53 13.91 -28.47 0.84
CA ASN A 53 13.24 -29.42 1.74
C ASN A 53 14.05 -30.72 1.98
N LYS A 54 15.38 -30.64 1.95
CA LYS A 54 16.33 -31.75 2.15
C LYS A 54 16.32 -32.86 1.09
N THR A 55 15.47 -32.80 0.11
CA THR A 55 15.23 -33.90 -0.84
C THR A 55 15.50 -33.53 -2.30
N THR A 56 15.17 -32.33 -2.70
CA THR A 56 15.21 -31.93 -4.13
C THR A 56 16.44 -31.08 -4.42
N ASN A 57 17.36 -31.58 -5.23
CA ASN A 57 18.50 -30.80 -5.70
C ASN A 57 18.04 -29.74 -6.72
N LEU A 58 18.57 -28.53 -6.59
CA LEU A 58 18.37 -27.44 -7.55
C LEU A 58 19.58 -27.29 -8.48
N ALA A 59 20.73 -27.04 -7.87
CA ALA A 59 21.96 -26.78 -8.60
C ALA A 59 23.18 -27.28 -7.83
N ARG A 60 24.23 -27.64 -8.57
CA ARG A 60 25.50 -28.08 -7.99
C ARG A 60 26.68 -27.41 -8.70
N PHE A 61 27.54 -26.82 -7.91
CA PHE A 61 28.78 -26.14 -8.34
C PHE A 61 29.97 -27.01 -8.03
N ARG A 62 30.80 -27.32 -9.03
CA ARG A 62 32.06 -28.03 -8.88
C ARG A 62 33.22 -27.14 -9.27
N PRO A 63 34.41 -27.32 -8.66
CA PRO A 63 35.61 -26.58 -9.07
C PRO A 63 35.88 -26.72 -10.58
N GLY A 64 36.18 -25.60 -11.23
CA GLY A 64 36.54 -25.57 -12.64
C GLY A 64 35.46 -25.99 -13.65
N ARG A 65 34.22 -26.21 -13.23
CA ARG A 65 33.11 -26.60 -14.11
C ARG A 65 31.94 -25.61 -14.04
N LYS A 66 31.16 -25.54 -15.12
CA LYS A 66 29.87 -24.83 -15.11
C LYS A 66 28.92 -25.50 -14.13
N PRO A 67 28.07 -24.71 -13.44
CA PRO A 67 27.05 -25.25 -12.56
C PRO A 67 26.12 -26.24 -13.30
N SER A 68 25.78 -27.33 -12.65
CA SER A 68 24.78 -28.28 -13.15
C SER A 68 23.45 -28.00 -12.48
N VAL A 69 22.35 -27.96 -13.25
CA VAL A 69 21.00 -27.70 -12.81
C VAL A 69 20.15 -28.93 -12.93
N SER A 70 19.28 -29.18 -11.96
CA SER A 70 18.27 -30.25 -12.03
C SER A 70 17.22 -29.95 -13.10
N GLN A 71 16.74 -30.97 -13.78
CA GLN A 71 15.87 -30.85 -14.96
C GLN A 71 14.61 -29.96 -14.72
N GLY A 72 14.01 -30.04 -13.55
CA GLY A 72 12.81 -29.22 -13.20
C GLY A 72 13.07 -27.71 -12.98
N TYR A 73 14.35 -27.29 -12.94
CA TYR A 73 14.74 -25.90 -12.66
C TYR A 73 15.53 -25.23 -13.77
N THR A 74 15.84 -25.94 -14.87
CA THR A 74 16.76 -25.48 -15.91
C THR A 74 16.39 -24.11 -16.50
N GLU A 75 15.12 -23.85 -16.71
CA GLU A 75 14.64 -22.58 -17.28
C GLU A 75 14.37 -21.49 -16.22
N ARG A 76 14.41 -21.86 -14.95
CA ARG A 76 14.00 -21.01 -13.83
C ARG A 76 15.17 -20.59 -12.93
N ILE A 77 16.39 -21.12 -13.16
CA ILE A 77 17.57 -20.75 -12.38
C ILE A 77 18.52 -19.88 -13.22
N GLU A 78 18.97 -18.79 -12.59
CA GLU A 78 20.09 -17.97 -13.06
C GLU A 78 21.20 -17.96 -12.01
N PHE A 79 22.45 -17.84 -12.47
CA PHE A 79 23.63 -17.72 -11.64
C PHE A 79 24.13 -16.28 -11.65
N PRO A 80 23.97 -15.54 -10.55
CA PRO A 80 24.48 -14.17 -10.44
C PRO A 80 26.02 -14.16 -10.37
N GLU A 81 26.62 -12.97 -10.45
CA GLU A 81 28.08 -12.81 -10.35
C GLU A 81 28.63 -13.31 -9.00
N LYS A 82 27.85 -13.23 -7.93
CA LYS A 82 28.24 -13.74 -6.62
C LYS A 82 28.29 -15.26 -6.65
N LYS A 83 29.51 -15.80 -6.47
CA LYS A 83 29.79 -17.24 -6.54
C LYS A 83 28.83 -18.04 -5.63
N TYR A 84 28.42 -19.19 -6.11
CA TYR A 84 27.55 -20.17 -5.41
C TYR A 84 26.14 -19.67 -5.05
N SER A 85 25.80 -18.43 -5.42
CA SER A 85 24.44 -17.92 -5.26
C SER A 85 23.56 -18.34 -6.42
N VAL A 86 22.25 -18.40 -6.18
CA VAL A 86 21.25 -18.77 -7.20
C VAL A 86 20.10 -17.75 -7.20
N LYS A 87 19.62 -17.43 -8.39
CA LYS A 87 18.38 -16.66 -8.57
C LYS A 87 17.33 -17.60 -9.15
N LEU A 88 16.27 -17.82 -8.40
CA LEU A 88 15.14 -18.63 -8.82
C LEU A 88 14.01 -17.70 -9.29
N LYS A 89 13.48 -17.97 -10.50
CA LYS A 89 12.49 -17.14 -11.18
C LYS A 89 11.09 -17.72 -11.11
N ASN A 90 10.12 -16.82 -11.27
CA ASN A 90 8.71 -17.15 -11.42
C ASN A 90 8.21 -18.12 -10.35
N LEU A 91 8.41 -17.76 -9.06
CA LEU A 91 8.06 -18.63 -7.95
C LEU A 91 6.55 -18.88 -7.88
N GLN A 92 6.20 -20.13 -7.66
CA GLN A 92 4.85 -20.60 -7.46
C GLN A 92 4.68 -21.07 -6.01
N GLU A 93 3.46 -21.33 -5.59
CA GLU A 93 3.17 -21.80 -4.24
C GLU A 93 3.89 -23.12 -3.91
N ALA A 94 4.06 -23.99 -4.89
CA ALA A 94 4.82 -25.24 -4.76
C ALA A 94 6.32 -25.05 -4.50
N ASP A 95 6.85 -23.85 -4.70
CA ASP A 95 8.26 -23.52 -4.43
C ASP A 95 8.51 -23.10 -2.97
N ARG A 96 7.49 -23.08 -2.12
CA ARG A 96 7.64 -22.85 -0.67
C ARG A 96 8.54 -23.91 -0.06
N GLY A 97 9.44 -23.48 0.82
CA GLY A 97 10.26 -24.43 1.54
C GLY A 97 11.59 -23.86 2.01
N VAL A 98 12.36 -24.75 2.66
CA VAL A 98 13.68 -24.40 3.16
C VAL A 98 14.72 -24.73 2.10
N TYR A 99 15.36 -23.68 1.58
CA TYR A 99 16.44 -23.76 0.61
C TYR A 99 17.78 -23.72 1.34
N THR A 100 18.63 -24.67 1.11
CA THR A 100 19.91 -24.80 1.80
C THR A 100 21.05 -24.88 0.80
N ALA A 101 22.06 -24.04 0.96
CA ALA A 101 23.36 -24.17 0.33
C ALA A 101 24.27 -24.99 1.24
N ARG A 102 24.75 -26.12 0.74
CA ARG A 102 25.64 -27.03 1.45
C ARG A 102 26.99 -27.12 0.72
N LEU A 103 28.05 -26.95 1.47
CA LEU A 103 29.40 -27.22 1.05
C LEU A 103 29.81 -28.65 1.46
N VAL A 104 30.29 -29.43 0.50
CA VAL A 104 30.76 -30.79 0.73
C VAL A 104 32.29 -30.85 0.65
N LEU A 105 32.89 -31.25 1.76
CA LEU A 105 34.35 -31.36 1.94
C LEU A 105 34.72 -32.78 2.31
N ASP A 106 36.02 -33.09 2.25
CA ASP A 106 36.54 -34.40 2.72
C ASP A 106 36.29 -34.62 4.23
N GLN A 107 36.35 -33.53 5.00
CA GLN A 107 36.19 -33.56 6.47
C GLN A 107 34.74 -33.43 6.93
N GLY A 108 33.78 -33.50 6.03
CA GLY A 108 32.35 -33.40 6.31
C GLY A 108 31.67 -32.19 5.68
N ASP A 109 30.37 -32.14 5.83
CA ASP A 109 29.52 -31.13 5.17
C ASP A 109 29.33 -29.89 6.07
N ARG A 110 29.25 -28.71 5.43
CA ARG A 110 28.99 -27.45 6.12
C ARG A 110 27.84 -26.71 5.43
N THR A 111 26.87 -26.24 6.19
CA THR A 111 25.83 -25.32 5.69
C THR A 111 26.41 -23.94 5.49
N LEU A 112 26.26 -23.40 4.28
CA LEU A 112 26.68 -22.04 3.94
C LEU A 112 25.57 -21.01 4.11
N ALA A 113 24.34 -21.37 3.76
CA ALA A 113 23.17 -20.51 3.89
C ALA A 113 21.90 -21.34 3.97
N GLN A 114 20.89 -20.81 4.69
CA GLN A 114 19.55 -21.37 4.73
C GLN A 114 18.50 -20.27 4.61
N TYR A 115 17.51 -20.48 3.74
CA TYR A 115 16.40 -19.56 3.51
C TYR A 115 15.09 -20.32 3.59
N ASN A 116 14.15 -19.80 4.38
CA ASN A 116 12.76 -20.24 4.33
C ASN A 116 12.00 -19.35 3.34
N VAL A 117 11.79 -19.85 2.14
CA VAL A 117 11.08 -19.14 1.08
C VAL A 117 9.58 -19.30 1.27
N ILE A 118 8.90 -18.17 1.43
CA ILE A 118 7.46 -18.08 1.66
C ILE A 118 6.86 -17.31 0.48
N VAL A 119 6.13 -18.04 -0.38
CA VAL A 119 5.44 -17.43 -1.51
C VAL A 119 4.06 -16.96 -1.07
N GLN A 120 3.71 -15.73 -1.38
CA GLN A 120 2.42 -15.14 -1.06
C GLN A 120 1.76 -14.54 -2.31
N ASP A 121 0.44 -14.65 -2.39
CA ASP A 121 -0.34 -13.91 -3.36
C ASP A 121 -0.35 -12.41 -3.02
N PRO A 122 -0.49 -11.51 -4.01
CA PRO A 122 -0.73 -10.11 -3.74
C PRO A 122 -2.08 -9.94 -3.03
N VAL A 123 -2.16 -8.96 -2.12
CA VAL A 123 -3.42 -8.65 -1.44
C VAL A 123 -4.44 -8.08 -2.41
N SER A 124 -5.72 -8.40 -2.19
CA SER A 124 -6.83 -7.84 -2.94
C SER A 124 -6.95 -6.32 -2.75
N PRO A 125 -7.50 -5.59 -3.72
CA PRO A 125 -7.85 -4.18 -3.57
C PRO A 125 -8.78 -3.95 -2.38
N VAL A 126 -8.73 -2.74 -1.81
CA VAL A 126 -9.61 -2.33 -0.71
C VAL A 126 -10.58 -1.24 -1.16
N GLU A 127 -11.76 -1.30 -0.58
CA GLU A 127 -12.77 -0.26 -0.70
C GLU A 127 -12.99 0.38 0.67
N LEU A 128 -12.94 1.73 0.72
CA LEU A 128 -13.27 2.52 1.89
C LEU A 128 -14.58 3.25 1.62
N THR A 129 -15.61 2.93 2.40
CA THR A 129 -16.93 3.57 2.31
C THR A 129 -17.28 4.27 3.60
N VAL A 130 -17.96 5.41 3.50
CA VAL A 130 -18.58 6.09 4.63
C VAL A 130 -20.03 5.64 4.68
N ILE A 131 -20.44 5.01 5.78
CA ILE A 131 -21.78 4.45 5.96
C ILE A 131 -22.73 5.52 6.51
N SER A 132 -22.25 6.30 7.48
CA SER A 132 -23.04 7.34 8.13
C SER A 132 -22.18 8.54 8.48
N VAL A 133 -22.81 9.69 8.45
CA VAL A 133 -22.27 10.97 8.85
C VAL A 133 -23.29 11.60 9.80
N ASP A 134 -22.91 11.83 11.06
CA ASP A 134 -23.72 12.57 12.03
C ASP A 134 -22.98 13.85 12.37
N SER A 135 -23.44 14.97 11.81
CA SER A 135 -22.82 16.27 11.98
C SER A 135 -23.57 17.05 13.06
N ARG A 136 -22.86 17.45 14.11
CA ARG A 136 -23.32 18.39 15.14
C ARG A 136 -22.58 19.71 14.97
N SER A 137 -22.99 20.74 15.60
CA SER A 137 -22.54 22.13 15.36
C SER A 137 -21.01 22.34 15.29
N SER A 138 -20.21 21.52 15.91
CA SER A 138 -18.73 21.60 15.92
C SER A 138 -18.02 20.25 15.75
N GLU A 139 -18.77 19.15 15.74
CA GLU A 139 -18.25 17.78 15.67
C GLU A 139 -18.96 16.99 14.56
N CYS A 140 -18.26 16.04 14.01
CA CYS A 140 -18.74 15.18 12.95
C CYS A 140 -18.35 13.73 13.25
N ASP A 141 -19.35 12.92 13.53
CA ASP A 141 -19.15 11.48 13.73
C ASP A 141 -19.30 10.76 12.39
N LEU A 142 -18.26 10.05 11.98
CA LEU A 142 -18.21 9.26 10.75
C LEU A 142 -18.15 7.78 11.08
N THR A 143 -19.03 6.98 10.50
CA THR A 143 -18.87 5.53 10.49
C THR A 143 -18.34 5.12 9.13
N VAL A 144 -17.18 4.47 9.11
CA VAL A 144 -16.49 4.03 7.89
C VAL A 144 -16.32 2.51 7.87
N THR A 145 -16.43 1.93 6.68
CA THR A 145 -16.13 0.53 6.43
C THR A 145 -14.96 0.41 5.48
N CYS A 146 -14.01 -0.41 5.84
CA CYS A 146 -12.91 -0.84 4.98
C CYS A 146 -13.17 -2.31 4.59
N ARG A 147 -13.35 -2.57 3.30
CA ARG A 147 -13.72 -3.88 2.76
C ARG A 147 -12.68 -4.41 1.80
N THR A 148 -12.41 -5.70 1.89
CA THR A 148 -11.71 -6.50 0.87
C THR A 148 -12.68 -7.47 0.20
N GLN A 149 -12.19 -8.37 -0.60
CA GLN A 149 -13.00 -9.43 -1.20
C GLN A 149 -13.58 -10.41 -0.15
N ASP A 150 -12.83 -10.69 0.91
CA ASP A 150 -13.07 -11.76 1.88
C ASP A 150 -13.24 -11.27 3.33
N SER A 151 -13.05 -9.97 3.59
CA SER A 151 -13.11 -9.42 4.94
C SER A 151 -13.56 -7.95 4.97
N HIS A 152 -14.02 -7.48 6.11
CA HIS A 152 -14.35 -6.07 6.31
C HIS A 152 -14.23 -5.69 7.78
N ILE A 153 -13.82 -4.46 8.03
CA ILE A 153 -13.80 -3.84 9.35
C ILE A 153 -14.53 -2.51 9.34
N ASN A 154 -15.15 -2.18 10.46
CA ASN A 154 -15.87 -0.92 10.66
C ASN A 154 -15.18 -0.10 11.74
N SER A 155 -15.16 1.20 11.58
CA SER A 155 -14.61 2.12 12.56
C SER A 155 -15.48 3.38 12.66
N THR A 156 -15.65 3.87 13.89
CA THR A 156 -16.30 5.15 14.17
C THR A 156 -15.24 6.18 14.50
N LEU A 157 -15.27 7.28 13.77
CA LEU A 157 -14.34 8.39 13.87
C LEU A 157 -15.10 9.61 14.31
N ARG A 158 -14.58 10.34 15.30
CA ARG A 158 -15.06 11.66 15.70
C ARG A 158 -14.09 12.72 15.20
N CYS A 159 -14.59 13.63 14.41
CA CYS A 159 -13.83 14.71 13.82
C CYS A 159 -14.32 16.05 14.32
N ASP A 160 -13.43 16.92 14.74
CA ASP A 160 -13.64 18.35 14.95
C ASP A 160 -13.15 19.15 13.72
N ASN A 161 -13.10 20.47 13.82
CA ASN A 161 -12.65 21.34 12.74
C ASN A 161 -11.16 21.14 12.35
N GLN A 162 -10.35 20.53 13.21
CA GLN A 162 -8.89 20.40 13.01
C GLN A 162 -8.43 18.94 12.95
N THR A 163 -8.99 18.08 13.79
CA THR A 163 -8.51 16.71 13.99
C THR A 163 -9.65 15.70 13.92
N CYS A 164 -9.26 14.44 13.71
CA CYS A 164 -10.15 13.29 13.91
C CYS A 164 -9.51 12.34 14.91
N SER A 165 -10.34 11.77 15.77
CA SER A 165 -9.99 10.66 16.67
C SER A 165 -10.79 9.42 16.34
N GLN A 166 -10.28 8.27 16.68
CA GLN A 166 -11.00 7.02 16.55
C GLN A 166 -11.66 6.68 17.88
N GLU A 167 -12.99 6.65 17.91
CA GLU A 167 -13.79 6.45 19.12
C GLU A 167 -14.22 5.01 19.33
N GLY A 168 -14.29 4.21 18.25
CA GLY A 168 -14.76 2.83 18.36
C GLY A 168 -14.59 2.02 17.09
N GLY A 169 -14.98 0.73 17.17
CA GLY A 169 -14.87 -0.21 16.08
C GLY A 169 -13.51 -0.90 15.98
N GLU A 170 -13.34 -1.73 14.98
CA GLU A 170 -12.13 -2.49 14.75
C GLU A 170 -11.10 -1.66 13.98
N GLN A 171 -9.90 -1.57 14.55
CA GLN A 171 -8.78 -0.84 13.91
C GLN A 171 -7.98 -1.72 12.95
N SER A 172 -7.95 -3.01 13.22
CA SER A 172 -7.23 -3.98 12.39
C SER A 172 -7.79 -5.38 12.54
N GLU A 173 -7.73 -6.13 11.47
CA GLU A 173 -8.07 -7.55 11.40
C GLU A 173 -7.00 -8.28 10.58
N VAL A 174 -6.78 -9.56 10.91
CA VAL A 174 -6.02 -10.46 10.05
C VAL A 174 -7.02 -11.20 9.17
N THR A 175 -6.92 -10.98 7.86
CA THR A 175 -7.80 -11.61 6.88
C THR A 175 -7.56 -13.11 6.76
N THR A 176 -8.48 -13.84 6.15
CA THR A 176 -8.35 -15.30 5.95
C THR A 176 -7.11 -15.67 5.14
N SER A 177 -6.61 -14.77 4.30
CA SER A 177 -5.33 -14.90 3.58
C SER A 177 -4.09 -14.63 4.43
N GLY A 178 -4.25 -14.31 5.71
CA GLY A 178 -3.15 -13.94 6.61
C GLY A 178 -2.57 -12.55 6.37
N ALA A 179 -3.25 -11.71 5.58
CA ALA A 179 -2.90 -10.31 5.41
C ALA A 179 -3.53 -9.44 6.50
N SER A 180 -3.02 -8.24 6.69
CA SER A 180 -3.53 -7.28 7.67
C SER A 180 -4.41 -6.24 6.99
N LEU A 181 -5.66 -6.12 7.44
CA LEU A 181 -6.59 -5.06 7.08
C LEU A 181 -6.65 -4.04 8.21
N ARG A 182 -6.46 -2.73 7.89
CA ARG A 182 -6.38 -1.68 8.91
C ARG A 182 -7.05 -0.39 8.45
N ILE A 183 -7.75 0.28 9.40
CA ILE A 183 -8.20 1.66 9.27
C ILE A 183 -7.35 2.53 10.18
N TYR A 184 -6.87 3.65 9.68
CA TYR A 184 -6.15 4.64 10.48
C TYR A 184 -6.27 6.04 9.90
N LEU A 185 -5.96 7.03 10.73
CA LEU A 185 -5.98 8.43 10.37
C LEU A 185 -4.55 8.94 10.12
N SER A 186 -4.38 9.75 9.08
CA SER A 186 -3.11 10.42 8.79
C SER A 186 -3.36 11.72 8.03
N ASN A 187 -2.84 12.83 8.54
CA ASN A 187 -2.90 14.15 7.89
C ASN A 187 -4.29 14.53 7.35
N GLY A 188 -5.33 14.37 8.19
CA GLY A 188 -6.70 14.68 7.80
C GLY A 188 -7.35 13.70 6.82
N SER A 189 -6.68 12.60 6.52
CA SER A 189 -7.18 11.53 5.65
C SER A 189 -7.53 10.29 6.45
N ILE A 190 -8.58 9.61 6.04
CA ILE A 190 -8.99 8.29 6.50
C ILE A 190 -8.39 7.28 5.52
N ILE A 191 -7.59 6.36 6.02
CA ILE A 191 -6.85 5.40 5.21
C ILE A 191 -7.29 3.99 5.57
N CYS A 192 -7.77 3.26 4.57
CA CYS A 192 -7.96 1.83 4.58
C CYS A 192 -6.76 1.18 3.91
N ASN A 193 -6.06 0.29 4.62
CA ASN A 193 -4.85 -0.37 4.14
C ASN A 193 -4.97 -1.89 4.30
N HIS A 194 -4.72 -2.61 3.22
CA HIS A 194 -4.60 -4.07 3.19
C HIS A 194 -3.20 -4.44 2.76
N SER A 195 -2.49 -5.21 3.56
CA SER A 195 -1.09 -5.54 3.30
C SER A 195 -0.68 -6.89 3.85
N ASN A 196 0.22 -7.54 3.14
CA ASN A 196 1.02 -8.65 3.60
C ASN A 196 2.52 -8.31 3.46
N GLN A 197 3.40 -9.31 3.51
CA GLN A 197 4.85 -9.10 3.41
C GLN A 197 5.33 -8.74 2.00
N VAL A 198 4.50 -8.97 0.96
CA VAL A 198 4.91 -8.83 -0.44
C VAL A 198 4.13 -7.77 -1.21
N SER A 199 2.98 -7.34 -0.69
CA SER A 199 2.13 -6.37 -1.39
C SER A 199 1.32 -5.50 -0.44
N ARG A 200 0.83 -4.37 -0.98
CA ARG A 200 0.01 -3.42 -0.23
C ARG A 200 -0.94 -2.69 -1.16
N THR A 201 -2.20 -2.59 -0.75
CA THR A 201 -3.21 -1.74 -1.38
C THR A 201 -3.78 -0.76 -0.36
N LYS A 202 -4.17 0.44 -0.83
CA LYS A 202 -4.73 1.49 0.01
C LYS A 202 -5.89 2.16 -0.70
N ASN A 203 -6.88 2.57 0.09
CA ASN A 203 -7.91 3.51 -0.32
C ASN A 203 -7.92 4.67 0.67
N ILE A 204 -7.96 5.90 0.17
CA ILE A 204 -7.80 7.11 0.98
C ILE A 204 -8.99 8.03 0.70
N LYS A 205 -9.60 8.54 1.77
CA LYS A 205 -10.63 9.57 1.69
C LYS A 205 -10.29 10.73 2.60
N MET A 206 -10.48 11.94 2.10
CA MET A 206 -10.29 13.13 2.92
C MET A 206 -11.53 13.40 3.78
N ARG A 207 -11.33 13.70 5.07
CA ARG A 207 -12.41 14.04 6.01
C ARG A 207 -13.22 15.24 5.56
N GLU A 208 -12.55 16.21 4.92
CA GLU A 208 -13.18 17.46 4.45
C GLU A 208 -14.37 17.22 3.53
N HIS A 209 -14.36 16.13 2.77
CA HIS A 209 -15.48 15.77 1.89
C HIS A 209 -16.75 15.37 2.67
N PHE A 210 -16.63 15.03 3.95
CA PHE A 210 -17.75 14.50 4.74
C PHE A 210 -18.13 15.40 5.90
N CYS A 211 -17.15 16.04 6.53
CA CYS A 211 -17.31 16.82 7.76
C CYS A 211 -17.35 18.34 7.56
N LEU A 212 -16.99 18.85 6.40
CA LEU A 212 -17.39 20.19 6.07
C LEU A 212 -18.92 20.16 5.96
N GLN A 213 -19.60 20.83 6.90
CA GLN A 213 -21.01 21.15 6.66
C GLN A 213 -21.05 21.72 5.24
N PRO A 214 -21.94 21.25 4.37
CA PRO A 214 -22.39 22.14 3.34
C PRO A 214 -22.86 23.37 4.13
N HIS A 215 -22.24 24.52 3.94
CA HIS A 215 -23.01 25.73 4.00
C HIS A 215 -24.21 25.36 3.16
N GLY A 216 -25.36 25.06 3.86
CA GLY A 216 -26.59 24.69 3.21
C GLY A 216 -26.74 25.67 2.11
N PRO A 217 -27.23 25.30 0.90
CA PRO A 217 -27.31 26.24 -0.18
C PRO A 217 -27.83 27.50 0.47
N GLU A 218 -27.02 28.58 0.54
CA GLU A 218 -27.52 29.87 0.96
C GLU A 218 -28.81 29.95 0.23
N SER A 219 -29.92 29.79 0.94
CA SER A 219 -31.24 29.95 0.36
C SER A 219 -31.11 31.32 -0.28
N PRO A 220 -31.18 31.37 -1.64
CA PRO A 220 -30.92 32.64 -2.33
C PRO A 220 -31.75 33.64 -1.58
N PRO A 221 -31.15 34.74 -1.06
CA PRO A 221 -31.88 35.67 -0.27
C PRO A 221 -33.18 35.88 -1.00
N ALA A 222 -34.35 35.74 -0.32
CA ALA A 222 -35.64 35.92 -0.94
C ALA A 222 -35.82 37.40 -1.30
N GLY A 223 -34.87 37.87 -2.07
CA GLY A 223 -34.72 39.18 -2.65
C GLY A 223 -34.37 38.97 -4.10
N ILE A 224 -35.19 39.54 -4.94
CA ILE A 224 -34.97 39.67 -6.40
C ILE A 224 -33.49 39.94 -6.60
N SER A 225 -32.80 39.02 -7.26
CA SER A 225 -31.36 39.14 -7.59
C SER A 225 -31.13 40.54 -8.11
N VAL A 226 -30.17 41.28 -7.54
CA VAL A 226 -29.81 42.65 -7.99
C VAL A 226 -29.61 42.71 -9.50
N CYS A 227 -29.21 41.58 -10.09
CA CYS A 227 -29.09 41.42 -11.52
C CYS A 227 -30.46 41.40 -12.24
N LEU A 228 -31.45 40.71 -11.70
CA LEU A 228 -32.83 40.70 -12.20
C LEU A 228 -33.48 42.06 -12.05
N LEU A 229 -33.29 42.73 -10.88
CA LEU A 229 -33.80 44.07 -10.66
C LEU A 229 -33.21 45.08 -11.67
N LYS A 230 -31.92 45.03 -11.94
CA LYS A 230 -31.26 45.85 -12.98
C LYS A 230 -31.84 45.56 -14.37
N ILE A 231 -32.06 44.33 -14.77
CA ILE A 231 -32.62 43.97 -16.07
C ILE A 231 -34.05 44.54 -16.19
N VAL A 232 -34.88 44.40 -15.16
CA VAL A 232 -36.26 44.91 -15.17
C VAL A 232 -36.29 46.41 -15.27
N VAL A 233 -35.45 47.14 -14.53
CA VAL A 233 -35.38 48.60 -14.59
C VAL A 233 -34.89 49.09 -15.94
N PHE A 234 -33.85 48.44 -16.53
CA PHE A 234 -33.37 48.79 -17.86
C PHE A 234 -34.39 48.50 -18.95
N SER A 235 -35.09 47.35 -18.93
CA SER A 235 -36.11 47.05 -19.93
C SER A 235 -37.31 47.98 -19.83
N ALA A 236 -37.77 48.34 -18.63
CA ALA A 236 -38.84 49.32 -18.41
C ALA A 236 -38.43 50.72 -18.95
N GLY A 237 -37.22 51.18 -18.69
CA GLY A 237 -36.66 52.42 -19.22
C GLY A 237 -36.60 52.46 -20.76
N LEU A 238 -36.18 51.38 -21.37
CA LEU A 238 -36.13 51.22 -22.85
C LEU A 238 -37.55 51.31 -23.45
N ILE A 239 -38.55 50.64 -22.87
CA ILE A 239 -39.92 50.67 -23.35
C ILE A 239 -40.51 52.07 -23.29
N ILE A 240 -40.24 52.82 -22.18
CA ILE A 240 -40.69 54.19 -22.03
C ILE A 240 -40.06 55.12 -23.11
N MET A 241 -38.75 55.00 -23.33
CA MET A 241 -38.04 55.77 -24.36
C MET A 241 -38.55 55.49 -25.75
N VAL A 242 -38.75 54.23 -26.12
CA VAL A 242 -39.25 53.84 -27.44
C VAL A 242 -40.69 54.33 -27.61
N SER A 243 -41.53 54.23 -26.58
CA SER A 243 -42.93 54.70 -26.64
C SER A 243 -42.97 56.20 -26.81
N ALA A 244 -42.12 57.00 -26.13
CA ALA A 244 -42.01 58.45 -26.31
C ALA A 244 -41.61 58.84 -27.72
N VAL A 245 -40.62 58.17 -28.30
CA VAL A 245 -40.17 58.45 -29.69
C VAL A 245 -41.28 58.15 -30.70
N ILE A 246 -41.98 57.02 -30.52
CA ILE A 246 -43.10 56.66 -31.41
C ILE A 246 -44.20 57.70 -31.29
N THR A 247 -44.57 58.16 -30.09
CA THR A 247 -45.62 59.16 -29.88
C THR A 247 -45.27 60.48 -30.55
N VAL A 248 -44.02 60.96 -30.35
CA VAL A 248 -43.57 62.18 -31.06
C VAL A 248 -43.64 62.05 -32.56
N HIS A 249 -43.18 60.91 -33.08
CA HIS A 249 -43.19 60.65 -34.56
C HIS A 249 -44.58 60.59 -35.12
N LEU A 250 -45.53 59.98 -34.39
CA LEU A 250 -46.92 59.97 -34.78
C LEU A 250 -47.56 61.35 -34.75
N MET A 251 -47.24 62.18 -33.73
CA MET A 251 -47.75 63.56 -33.60
C MET A 251 -47.21 64.44 -34.73
N GLU A 252 -45.91 64.31 -35.12
CA GLU A 252 -45.34 65.00 -36.25
C GLU A 252 -45.97 64.61 -37.60
N LYS A 253 -46.27 63.30 -37.81
CA LYS A 253 -47.00 62.83 -38.99
C LYS A 253 -48.43 63.40 -39.06
N LEU A 254 -49.13 63.41 -37.94
CA LEU A 254 -50.48 63.97 -37.91
C LEU A 254 -50.50 65.48 -38.11
N LYS A 255 -49.44 66.20 -37.73
CA LYS A 255 -49.29 67.66 -37.97
C LYS A 255 -48.93 68.00 -39.42
N LYS A 256 -48.30 67.08 -40.16
CA LYS A 256 -47.98 67.24 -41.59
C LYS A 256 -49.15 66.91 -42.52
N ASN A 257 -50.20 66.20 -42.02
CA ASN A 257 -51.37 65.80 -42.78
C ASN A 257 -52.59 66.72 -42.53
N LYS A 258 -52.42 67.82 -41.80
CA LYS A 258 -53.38 68.91 -41.67
C LYS A 258 -52.83 70.13 -42.38
#